data_f9e1d0282b10c13717495d8a72c843ff
#
_entry.id   f9e1d0282b10c13717495d8a72c843ff
#
_cell.length_a   1.000
_cell.length_b   1.000
_cell.length_c   1.000
_cell.angle_alpha   90.00
_cell.angle_beta   90.00
_cell.angle_gamma   90.00
#
_symmetry.space_group_name_H-M   'P 1'
#
loop_
_entity.id
_entity.type
_entity.pdbx_description
1 polymer ?
#
loop_
_entity_poly.entity_id
_entity_poly.type
_entity_poly.pdbx_seq_one_letter_code
_entity_poly.pdbx_strand_id
1 'polypeptide(L)'
;SVLKGENILNMAFRLVRENLRAPIYETTNGEVLHTNFVAATDDTWMTFLSDLLSNAKYKFGLDELGRVLFLPDQDTRSLQPVWTYNDDNSSILYPSLDINHDLYGIPNVVEVVYSNGNEYYRGIAMNDDPDSPISIVSRGRKITHRVTNPSVLGNPDREEIEEYARQLLREMSTLEYTLTYKHAYCPVRVGDCVRLNYKRAGIYGIKAKVISQSIEC
;
A
#
# COMPACT_ATOMS: atom_id res chain seq x y z
N SER A 1 0.07 -2.00 25.10
CA SER A 1 1.46 -2.27 24.67
C SER A 1 1.63 -3.75 24.35
N VAL A 2 2.45 -4.04 23.39
CA VAL A 2 2.85 -5.40 23.00
C VAL A 2 4.35 -5.54 23.27
N LEU A 3 4.75 -6.63 23.89
CA LEU A 3 6.12 -6.83 24.30
C LEU A 3 6.99 -7.39 23.16
N LYS A 4 8.29 -7.09 23.24
CA LYS A 4 9.30 -7.69 22.37
C LYS A 4 9.22 -9.22 22.38
N GLY A 5 9.31 -9.86 21.22
CA GLY A 5 9.27 -11.31 21.05
C GLY A 5 7.87 -11.91 20.88
N GLU A 6 6.79 -11.13 21.05
CA GLU A 6 5.44 -11.61 20.78
C GLU A 6 5.18 -11.68 19.27
N ASN A 7 4.40 -12.68 18.85
CA ASN A 7 4.00 -12.81 17.45
C ASN A 7 2.98 -11.73 17.09
N ILE A 8 3.27 -10.96 16.06
CA ILE A 8 2.52 -9.76 15.67
C ILE A 8 1.08 -10.11 15.28
N LEU A 9 0.86 -11.13 14.45
CA LEU A 9 -0.49 -11.49 14.01
C LEU A 9 -1.34 -12.04 15.15
N ASN A 10 -0.77 -12.85 16.03
CA ASN A 10 -1.50 -13.37 17.20
C ASN A 10 -1.97 -12.23 18.11
N MET A 11 -1.12 -11.21 18.31
CA MET A 11 -1.47 -10.03 19.09
C MET A 11 -2.54 -9.20 18.41
N ALA A 12 -2.42 -9.03 17.10
CA ALA A 12 -3.40 -8.31 16.30
C ALA A 12 -4.77 -8.99 16.35
N PHE A 13 -4.85 -10.31 16.21
CA PHE A 13 -6.10 -11.05 16.37
C PHE A 13 -6.70 -10.94 17.78
N ARG A 14 -5.85 -10.94 18.81
CA ARG A 14 -6.31 -10.70 20.18
C ARG A 14 -6.96 -9.34 20.33
N LEU A 15 -6.33 -8.27 19.79
CA LEU A 15 -6.89 -6.93 19.80
C LEU A 15 -8.24 -6.86 19.08
N VAL A 16 -8.36 -7.53 17.94
CA VAL A 16 -9.65 -7.59 17.22
C VAL A 16 -10.71 -8.26 18.06
N ARG A 17 -10.43 -9.40 18.70
CA ARG A 17 -11.39 -10.10 19.55
C ARG A 17 -11.85 -9.29 20.76
N GLU A 18 -10.96 -8.48 21.33
CA GLU A 18 -11.27 -7.63 22.48
C GLU A 18 -12.17 -6.44 22.11
N ASN A 19 -12.09 -5.96 20.87
CA ASN A 19 -12.73 -4.71 20.43
C ASN A 19 -13.87 -4.91 19.42
N LEU A 20 -13.94 -6.04 18.73
CA LEU A 20 -14.89 -6.29 17.65
C LEU A 20 -15.56 -7.67 17.79
N ARG A 21 -16.89 -7.71 17.62
CA ARG A 21 -17.67 -8.95 17.59
C ARG A 21 -17.90 -9.45 16.18
N ALA A 22 -16.85 -9.57 15.39
CA ALA A 22 -16.93 -10.08 14.03
C ALA A 22 -16.29 -11.46 13.94
N PRO A 23 -16.73 -12.32 13.01
CA PRO A 23 -16.02 -13.56 12.69
C PRO A 23 -14.60 -13.22 12.24
N ILE A 24 -13.65 -14.10 12.54
CA ILE A 24 -12.23 -13.89 12.22
C ILE A 24 -11.75 -15.07 11.40
N TYR A 25 -11.06 -14.78 10.31
CA TYR A 25 -10.30 -15.75 9.54
C TYR A 25 -8.83 -15.65 9.94
N GLU A 26 -8.38 -16.54 10.81
CA GLU A 26 -7.03 -16.49 11.38
C GLU A 26 -5.99 -17.02 10.39
N THR A 27 -4.89 -16.27 10.29
CA THR A 27 -3.67 -16.69 9.62
C THR A 27 -2.50 -16.53 10.58
N THR A 28 -1.46 -17.33 10.42
CA THR A 28 -0.24 -17.24 11.23
C THR A 28 0.97 -17.02 10.33
N ASN A 29 1.95 -16.31 10.87
CA ASN A 29 3.28 -16.20 10.31
C ASN A 29 4.33 -16.23 11.43
N GLY A 30 5.61 -16.23 11.07
CA GLY A 30 6.72 -16.24 12.02
C GLY A 30 7.15 -14.86 12.51
N GLU A 31 6.48 -13.77 12.10
CA GLU A 31 6.91 -12.41 12.42
C GLU A 31 6.68 -12.06 13.88
N VAL A 32 7.76 -11.66 14.55
CA VAL A 32 7.76 -11.26 15.95
C VAL A 32 8.26 -9.84 16.11
N LEU A 33 7.83 -9.17 17.18
CA LEU A 33 8.32 -7.82 17.51
C LEU A 33 9.78 -7.87 17.96
N HIS A 34 10.60 -7.04 17.35
CA HIS A 34 12.01 -6.87 17.73
C HIS A 34 12.20 -5.85 18.86
N THR A 35 11.21 -5.01 19.09
CA THR A 35 11.16 -4.00 20.17
C THR A 35 9.77 -3.97 20.80
N ASN A 36 9.64 -3.39 21.99
CA ASN A 36 8.32 -3.17 22.57
C ASN A 36 7.53 -2.19 21.71
N PHE A 37 6.26 -2.50 21.47
CA PHE A 37 5.34 -1.65 20.72
C PHE A 37 4.31 -1.04 21.67
N VAL A 38 4.31 0.28 21.76
CA VAL A 38 3.49 1.04 22.72
C VAL A 38 2.60 2.01 21.94
N ALA A 39 1.30 2.04 22.28
CA ALA A 39 0.38 3.00 21.73
C ALA A 39 0.75 4.43 22.15
N ALA A 40 0.59 5.40 21.25
CA ALA A 40 0.59 6.80 21.61
C ALA A 40 -0.65 7.15 22.46
N THR A 41 -0.61 8.29 23.16
CA THR A 41 -1.68 8.66 24.11
C THR A 41 -3.02 8.88 23.42
N ASP A 42 -2.99 9.28 22.15
CA ASP A 42 -4.19 9.62 21.36
C ASP A 42 -4.59 8.51 20.36
N ASP A 43 -3.92 7.35 20.41
CA ASP A 43 -4.22 6.25 19.49
C ASP A 43 -5.55 5.59 19.81
N THR A 44 -6.35 5.40 18.78
CA THR A 44 -7.47 4.46 18.84
C THR A 44 -6.95 3.03 18.72
N TRP A 45 -7.74 2.05 19.18
CA TRP A 45 -7.37 0.64 19.01
C TRP A 45 -7.16 0.25 17.53
N MET A 46 -7.89 0.89 16.59
CA MET A 46 -7.77 0.64 15.16
C MET A 46 -6.47 1.22 14.61
N THR A 47 -6.06 2.42 15.03
CA THR A 47 -4.76 3.02 14.68
C THR A 47 -3.62 2.15 15.17
N PHE A 48 -3.68 1.74 16.43
CA PHE A 48 -2.70 0.85 17.04
C PHE A 48 -2.61 -0.50 16.31
N LEU A 49 -3.77 -1.08 15.92
CA LEU A 49 -3.83 -2.32 15.13
C LEU A 49 -3.18 -2.14 13.76
N SER A 50 -3.47 -1.05 13.05
CA SER A 50 -2.89 -0.77 11.73
C SER A 50 -1.38 -0.63 11.80
N ASP A 51 -0.87 0.08 12.79
CA ASP A 51 0.56 0.27 12.99
C ASP A 51 1.25 -1.04 13.39
N LEU A 52 0.61 -1.85 14.22
CA LEU A 52 1.10 -3.16 14.61
C LEU A 52 1.19 -4.09 13.38
N LEU A 53 0.16 -4.13 12.54
CA LEU A 53 0.13 -4.93 11.31
C LEU A 53 1.18 -4.48 10.30
N SER A 54 1.42 -3.17 10.19
CA SER A 54 2.44 -2.62 9.29
C SER A 54 3.84 -3.14 9.60
N ASN A 55 4.15 -3.41 10.87
CA ASN A 55 5.42 -4.03 11.28
C ASN A 55 5.60 -5.44 10.73
N ALA A 56 4.52 -6.17 10.50
CA ALA A 56 4.53 -7.49 9.87
C ALA A 56 4.30 -7.42 8.35
N LYS A 57 4.17 -6.23 7.78
CA LYS A 57 3.77 -6.01 6.38
C LYS A 57 2.42 -6.65 6.05
N TYR A 58 1.44 -6.43 6.92
CA TYR A 58 0.06 -6.84 6.74
C TYR A 58 -0.87 -5.63 6.84
N LYS A 59 -2.07 -5.77 6.26
CA LYS A 59 -3.15 -4.79 6.33
C LYS A 59 -4.43 -5.47 6.84
N PHE A 60 -5.23 -4.71 7.55
CA PHE A 60 -6.59 -5.13 7.96
C PHE A 60 -7.50 -5.21 6.74
N GLY A 61 -8.34 -6.24 6.68
CA GLY A 61 -9.35 -6.43 5.66
C GLY A 61 -10.60 -7.12 6.17
N LEU A 62 -11.65 -7.06 5.38
CA LEU A 62 -12.88 -7.82 5.56
C LEU A 62 -13.14 -8.64 4.30
N ASP A 63 -13.54 -9.88 4.46
CA ASP A 63 -13.96 -10.70 3.33
C ASP A 63 -15.45 -10.49 3.00
N GLU A 64 -15.93 -11.16 1.96
CA GLU A 64 -17.32 -11.10 1.48
C GLU A 64 -18.35 -11.63 2.48
N LEU A 65 -17.92 -12.34 3.52
CA LEU A 65 -18.75 -12.84 4.61
C LEU A 65 -18.68 -11.96 5.87
N GLY A 66 -18.02 -10.81 5.78
CA GLY A 66 -17.79 -9.90 6.90
C GLY A 66 -16.81 -10.42 7.95
N ARG A 67 -15.97 -11.41 7.60
CA ARG A 67 -14.94 -11.90 8.50
C ARG A 67 -13.71 -11.01 8.44
N VAL A 68 -13.13 -10.74 9.60
CA VAL A 68 -11.86 -10.04 9.71
C VAL A 68 -10.74 -10.97 9.27
N LEU A 69 -9.87 -10.46 8.39
CA LEU A 69 -8.64 -11.13 7.98
C LEU A 69 -7.49 -10.11 7.88
N PHE A 70 -6.28 -10.61 7.93
CA PHE A 70 -5.09 -9.80 7.67
C PHE A 70 -4.48 -10.19 6.34
N LEU A 71 -4.33 -9.21 5.46
CA LEU A 71 -3.82 -9.38 4.10
C LEU A 71 -2.33 -9.02 4.06
N PRO A 72 -1.46 -9.90 3.53
CA PRO A 72 -0.06 -9.55 3.34
C PRO A 72 0.07 -8.38 2.36
N ASP A 73 0.90 -7.41 2.70
CA ASP A 73 1.24 -6.28 1.84
C ASP A 73 2.31 -6.68 0.83
N GLN A 74 1.88 -7.41 -0.20
CA GLN A 74 2.75 -7.91 -1.26
C GLN A 74 2.61 -7.06 -2.52
N ASP A 75 3.73 -6.88 -3.23
CA ASP A 75 3.69 -6.25 -4.55
C ASP A 75 2.83 -7.07 -5.50
N THR A 76 1.75 -6.47 -5.98
CA THR A 76 0.79 -7.10 -6.91
C THR A 76 1.48 -7.62 -8.18
N ARG A 77 2.60 -7.01 -8.59
CA ARG A 77 3.37 -7.43 -9.78
C ARG A 77 3.99 -8.82 -9.60
N SER A 78 4.35 -9.20 -8.38
CA SER A 78 4.93 -10.51 -8.06
C SER A 78 3.89 -11.63 -7.97
N LEU A 79 2.62 -11.29 -7.79
CA LEU A 79 1.54 -12.26 -7.63
C LEU A 79 1.12 -12.89 -8.95
N GLN A 80 0.66 -14.15 -8.89
CA GLN A 80 0.04 -14.81 -10.04
C GLN A 80 -1.46 -14.57 -10.04
N PRO A 81 -2.05 -14.14 -11.17
CA PRO A 81 -3.49 -13.94 -11.26
C PRO A 81 -4.23 -15.28 -11.18
N VAL A 82 -5.22 -15.36 -10.29
CA VAL A 82 -6.14 -16.51 -10.18
C VAL A 82 -7.27 -16.43 -11.20
N TRP A 83 -7.56 -15.23 -11.69
CA TRP A 83 -8.62 -14.96 -12.68
C TRP A 83 -8.21 -13.84 -13.63
N THR A 84 -8.70 -13.91 -14.86
CA THR A 84 -8.53 -12.85 -15.87
C THR A 84 -9.90 -12.36 -16.33
N TYR A 85 -10.14 -11.07 -16.16
CA TYR A 85 -11.33 -10.40 -16.69
C TYR A 85 -11.02 -9.77 -18.05
N ASN A 86 -11.86 -10.05 -19.03
CA ASN A 86 -11.79 -9.44 -20.35
C ASN A 86 -13.08 -8.66 -20.62
N ASP A 87 -13.02 -7.63 -21.46
CA ASP A 87 -14.19 -6.84 -21.88
C ASP A 87 -14.90 -7.42 -23.11
N ASP A 88 -14.77 -8.71 -23.31
CA ASP A 88 -15.42 -9.51 -24.35
C ASP A 88 -16.40 -10.54 -23.74
N ASN A 89 -17.03 -11.33 -24.60
CA ASN A 89 -17.99 -12.35 -24.19
C ASN A 89 -17.37 -13.55 -23.43
N SER A 90 -16.04 -13.59 -23.27
CA SER A 90 -15.33 -14.65 -22.53
C SER A 90 -15.32 -14.42 -21.02
N SER A 91 -15.60 -13.20 -20.60
CA SER A 91 -15.72 -12.83 -19.19
C SER A 91 -16.99 -12.02 -18.97
N ILE A 92 -17.67 -12.30 -17.87
CA ILE A 92 -18.91 -11.61 -17.52
C ILE A 92 -18.57 -10.34 -16.74
N LEU A 93 -17.92 -9.41 -17.43
CA LEU A 93 -17.60 -8.08 -16.90
C LEU A 93 -18.69 -7.11 -17.38
N TYR A 94 -19.37 -6.47 -16.45
CA TYR A 94 -20.32 -5.43 -16.81
C TYR A 94 -19.60 -4.15 -17.28
N PRO A 95 -20.19 -3.36 -18.19
CA PRO A 95 -19.50 -2.27 -18.88
C PRO A 95 -19.18 -1.04 -18.00
N SER A 96 -19.50 -1.06 -16.71
CA SER A 96 -19.15 0.01 -15.78
C SER A 96 -17.83 -0.30 -15.11
N LEU A 97 -16.82 0.51 -15.39
CA LEU A 97 -15.52 0.49 -14.73
C LEU A 97 -15.24 1.91 -14.23
N ASP A 98 -15.16 2.05 -12.92
CA ASP A 98 -14.74 3.30 -12.29
C ASP A 98 -13.27 3.20 -11.88
N ILE A 99 -12.47 4.15 -12.37
CA ILE A 99 -11.05 4.28 -12.01
C ILE A 99 -10.94 5.51 -11.11
N ASN A 100 -10.57 5.28 -9.87
CA ASN A 100 -10.34 6.37 -8.93
C ASN A 100 -8.85 6.48 -8.62
N HIS A 101 -8.24 7.61 -9.01
CA HIS A 101 -6.88 7.94 -8.64
C HIS A 101 -6.80 9.41 -8.18
N ASP A 102 -6.36 9.61 -6.97
CA ASP A 102 -6.00 10.93 -6.48
C ASP A 102 -4.51 11.18 -6.76
N LEU A 103 -4.24 11.83 -7.89
CA LEU A 103 -2.88 12.19 -8.28
C LEU A 103 -2.45 13.55 -7.72
N TYR A 104 -3.36 14.31 -7.09
CA TYR A 104 -3.15 15.74 -6.84
C TYR A 104 -2.00 16.01 -5.86
N GLY A 105 -1.90 15.24 -4.80
CA GLY A 105 -0.93 15.44 -3.73
C GLY A 105 0.40 14.69 -3.90
N ILE A 106 0.53 13.82 -4.91
CA ILE A 106 1.73 12.99 -5.08
C ILE A 106 2.92 13.86 -5.47
N PRO A 107 4.03 13.85 -4.71
CA PRO A 107 5.21 14.63 -5.02
C PRO A 107 5.92 14.11 -6.27
N ASN A 108 6.51 15.01 -7.05
CA ASN A 108 7.38 14.70 -8.17
C ASN A 108 8.82 15.21 -7.96
N VAL A 109 9.05 15.80 -6.80
CA VAL A 109 10.38 16.18 -6.32
C VAL A 109 10.49 15.75 -4.86
N VAL A 110 11.58 15.10 -4.51
CA VAL A 110 11.95 14.83 -3.12
C VAL A 110 13.26 15.54 -2.81
N GLU A 111 13.29 16.30 -1.75
CA GLU A 111 14.46 16.97 -1.24
C GLU A 111 14.77 16.45 0.17
N VAL A 112 15.96 15.90 0.34
CA VAL A 112 16.45 15.42 1.63
C VAL A 112 17.59 16.32 2.07
N VAL A 113 17.49 16.85 3.27
CA VAL A 113 18.50 17.72 3.88
C VAL A 113 18.99 17.06 5.16
N TYR A 114 20.28 16.94 5.29
CA TYR A 114 20.94 16.49 6.52
C TYR A 114 21.92 17.55 7.03
N SER A 115 21.85 17.83 8.33
CA SER A 115 22.78 18.72 9.00
C SER A 115 22.98 18.28 10.45
N ASN A 116 24.23 18.10 10.85
CA ASN A 116 24.62 17.79 12.23
C ASN A 116 25.38 18.93 12.91
N GLY A 117 25.36 20.13 12.32
CA GLY A 117 26.08 21.32 12.80
C GLY A 117 27.49 21.48 12.24
N ASN A 118 28.15 20.39 11.85
CA ASN A 118 29.50 20.41 11.20
C ASN A 118 29.44 20.12 9.71
N GLU A 119 28.45 19.35 9.31
CA GLU A 119 28.26 18.88 7.92
C GLU A 119 26.86 19.23 7.44
N TYR A 120 26.75 19.51 6.15
CA TYR A 120 25.51 19.78 5.47
C TYR A 120 25.48 19.06 4.14
N TYR A 121 24.51 18.20 3.97
CA TYR A 121 24.28 17.49 2.71
C TYR A 121 22.85 17.72 2.24
N ARG A 122 22.69 17.80 0.93
CA ARG A 122 21.40 17.97 0.28
C ARG A 122 21.30 17.02 -0.92
N GLY A 123 20.33 16.13 -0.90
CA GLY A 123 19.98 15.27 -2.02
C GLY A 123 18.65 15.70 -2.64
N ILE A 124 18.56 15.70 -3.96
CA ILE A 124 17.32 16.00 -4.69
C ILE A 124 17.10 14.91 -5.71
N ALA A 125 15.92 14.33 -5.70
CA ALA A 125 15.41 13.44 -6.74
C ALA A 125 14.20 14.07 -7.42
N MET A 126 14.11 13.94 -8.75
CA MET A 126 13.04 14.51 -9.56
C MET A 126 12.50 13.47 -10.53
N ASN A 127 11.18 13.44 -10.69
CA ASN A 127 10.51 12.67 -11.74
C ASN A 127 10.24 13.60 -12.92
N ASP A 128 11.03 13.47 -13.96
CA ASP A 128 10.93 14.20 -15.22
C ASP A 128 10.54 13.31 -16.41
N ASP A 129 10.16 12.05 -16.14
CA ASP A 129 9.72 11.09 -17.14
C ASP A 129 8.44 11.58 -17.85
N PRO A 130 8.46 11.85 -19.18
CA PRO A 130 7.29 12.30 -19.91
C PRO A 130 6.15 11.28 -19.96
N ASP A 131 6.45 9.99 -19.77
CA ASP A 131 5.46 8.91 -19.74
C ASP A 131 4.78 8.76 -18.36
N SER A 132 5.32 9.41 -17.34
CA SER A 132 4.74 9.41 -16.01
C SER A 132 3.68 10.53 -15.86
N PRO A 133 2.42 10.20 -15.49
CA PRO A 133 1.36 11.19 -15.34
C PRO A 133 1.59 12.15 -14.16
N ILE A 134 2.51 11.81 -13.25
CA ILE A 134 2.84 12.62 -12.07
C ILE A 134 4.14 13.41 -12.24
N SER A 135 4.85 13.26 -13.36
CA SER A 135 6.13 13.93 -13.58
C SER A 135 6.00 15.47 -13.65
N ILE A 136 7.13 16.14 -13.50
CA ILE A 136 7.22 17.60 -13.66
C ILE A 136 6.79 18.00 -15.08
N VAL A 137 7.17 17.19 -16.09
CA VAL A 137 6.84 17.45 -17.50
C VAL A 137 5.35 17.36 -17.74
N SER A 138 4.70 16.26 -17.29
CA SER A 138 3.27 16.04 -17.50
C SER A 138 2.39 17.03 -16.72
N ARG A 139 2.82 17.43 -15.53
CA ARG A 139 2.06 18.34 -14.65
C ARG A 139 2.37 19.82 -14.87
N GLY A 140 3.50 20.15 -15.51
CA GLY A 140 3.97 21.52 -15.67
C GLY A 140 4.34 22.23 -14.36
N ARG A 141 4.45 21.49 -13.23
CA ARG A 141 4.77 22.05 -11.93
C ARG A 141 5.52 21.06 -11.04
N LYS A 142 6.30 21.62 -10.10
CA LYS A 142 6.99 20.86 -9.05
C LYS A 142 6.13 20.76 -7.80
N ILE A 143 5.95 19.56 -7.30
CA ILE A 143 5.35 19.28 -5.99
C ILE A 143 6.46 18.62 -5.18
N THR A 144 7.00 19.38 -4.22
CA THR A 144 8.19 18.97 -3.46
C THR A 144 7.80 18.41 -2.09
N HIS A 145 8.29 17.21 -1.81
CA HIS A 145 8.32 16.65 -0.46
C HIS A 145 9.71 16.85 0.13
N ARG A 146 9.79 17.53 1.29
CA ARG A 146 11.07 17.79 1.97
C ARG A 146 11.17 16.96 3.24
N VAL A 147 12.30 16.30 3.41
CA VAL A 147 12.69 15.58 4.62
C VAL A 147 13.94 16.20 5.19
N THR A 148 13.94 16.48 6.50
CA THR A 148 15.09 17.05 7.19
C THR A 148 15.56 16.09 8.27
N ASN A 149 16.87 15.79 8.29
CA ASN A 149 17.51 14.91 9.26
C ASN A 149 16.77 13.58 9.45
N PRO A 150 16.63 12.75 8.40
CA PRO A 150 15.95 11.47 8.50
C PRO A 150 16.65 10.56 9.51
N SER A 151 15.93 10.15 10.54
CA SER A 151 16.47 9.35 11.66
C SER A 151 16.95 7.94 11.24
N VAL A 152 16.50 7.46 10.08
CA VAL A 152 16.89 6.16 9.55
C VAL A 152 18.33 6.10 9.03
N LEU A 153 18.97 7.26 8.77
CA LEU A 153 20.27 7.34 8.13
C LEU A 153 21.45 7.57 9.11
N GLY A 154 21.22 7.69 10.40
CA GLY A 154 22.33 7.88 11.36
C GLY A 154 23.25 9.06 11.00
N ASN A 155 24.49 8.78 10.62
CA ASN A 155 25.47 9.74 10.10
C ASN A 155 25.75 9.45 8.60
N PRO A 156 24.87 9.89 7.70
CA PRO A 156 24.99 9.60 6.27
C PRO A 156 26.07 10.47 5.62
N ASP A 157 26.66 9.93 4.56
CA ASP A 157 27.43 10.72 3.59
C ASP A 157 26.52 11.33 2.51
N ARG A 158 27.12 12.04 1.56
CA ARG A 158 26.39 12.70 0.46
C ARG A 158 25.69 11.69 -0.44
N GLU A 159 26.33 10.57 -0.74
CA GLU A 159 25.80 9.55 -1.66
C GLU A 159 24.59 8.84 -1.04
N GLU A 160 24.65 8.52 0.23
CA GLU A 160 23.54 7.96 0.99
C GLU A 160 22.31 8.88 1.03
N ILE A 161 22.52 10.18 1.17
CA ILE A 161 21.44 11.19 1.13
C ILE A 161 20.79 11.27 -0.26
N GLU A 162 21.60 11.24 -1.33
CA GLU A 162 21.08 11.26 -2.70
C GLU A 162 20.33 9.96 -3.04
N GLU A 163 20.84 8.80 -2.62
CA GLU A 163 20.16 7.52 -2.84
C GLU A 163 18.86 7.44 -2.04
N TYR A 164 18.86 7.91 -0.81
CA TYR A 164 17.65 7.98 0.00
C TYR A 164 16.58 8.87 -0.65
N ALA A 165 16.95 10.01 -1.21
CA ALA A 165 16.03 10.86 -1.94
C ALA A 165 15.44 10.15 -3.17
N ARG A 166 16.26 9.38 -3.92
CA ARG A 166 15.80 8.58 -5.06
C ARG A 166 14.86 7.45 -4.65
N GLN A 167 15.19 6.76 -3.57
CA GLN A 167 14.34 5.70 -3.03
C GLN A 167 12.99 6.26 -2.58
N LEU A 168 12.99 7.34 -1.81
CA LEU A 168 11.77 7.96 -1.30
C LEU A 168 10.88 8.48 -2.44
N LEU A 169 11.48 9.06 -3.49
CA LEU A 169 10.73 9.44 -4.68
C LEU A 169 10.08 8.24 -5.37
N ARG A 170 10.80 7.12 -5.52
CA ARG A 170 10.24 5.88 -6.10
C ARG A 170 9.05 5.35 -5.28
N GLU A 171 9.18 5.33 -3.97
CA GLU A 171 8.11 4.89 -3.06
C GLU A 171 6.87 5.79 -3.17
N MET A 172 7.07 7.10 -3.11
CA MET A 172 5.98 8.09 -3.23
C MET A 172 5.37 8.17 -4.62
N SER A 173 6.13 7.81 -5.66
CA SER A 173 5.66 7.80 -7.06
C SER A 173 4.92 6.51 -7.42
N THR A 174 4.85 5.53 -6.53
CA THR A 174 4.05 4.33 -6.75
C THR A 174 2.58 4.71 -6.75
N LEU A 175 1.97 4.66 -7.94
CA LEU A 175 0.56 4.98 -8.12
C LEU A 175 -0.28 3.78 -7.69
N GLU A 176 -0.95 3.92 -6.56
CA GLU A 176 -2.04 3.04 -6.22
C GLU A 176 -3.34 3.63 -6.77
N TYR A 177 -4.02 2.91 -7.64
CA TYR A 177 -5.35 3.28 -8.10
C TYR A 177 -6.33 2.16 -7.80
N THR A 178 -7.53 2.56 -7.43
CA THR A 178 -8.61 1.63 -7.14
C THR A 178 -9.49 1.51 -8.38
N LEU A 179 -9.71 0.26 -8.80
CA LEU A 179 -10.64 -0.09 -9.86
C LEU A 179 -11.89 -0.69 -9.22
N THR A 180 -13.05 -0.10 -9.50
CA THR A 180 -14.34 -0.65 -9.12
C THR A 180 -15.09 -1.11 -10.35
N TYR A 181 -15.51 -2.38 -10.38
CA TYR A 181 -16.23 -2.97 -11.49
C TYR A 181 -17.22 -4.02 -11.00
N LYS A 182 -18.24 -4.27 -11.80
CA LYS A 182 -19.24 -5.32 -11.58
C LYS A 182 -18.98 -6.49 -12.50
N HIS A 183 -19.16 -7.69 -11.98
CA HIS A 183 -19.05 -8.93 -12.76
C HIS A 183 -20.04 -9.97 -12.23
N ALA A 184 -20.37 -10.98 -13.04
CA ALA A 184 -21.11 -12.12 -12.55
C ALA A 184 -20.23 -12.96 -11.62
N TYR A 185 -20.85 -13.86 -10.88
CA TYR A 185 -20.15 -14.70 -9.90
C TYR A 185 -18.92 -15.40 -10.52
N CYS A 186 -17.79 -15.26 -9.86
CA CYS A 186 -16.60 -16.03 -10.11
C CYS A 186 -15.91 -16.34 -8.76
N PRO A 187 -15.08 -17.40 -8.68
CA PRO A 187 -14.48 -17.85 -7.42
C PRO A 187 -13.28 -17.01 -6.99
N VAL A 188 -13.36 -15.69 -7.14
CA VAL A 188 -12.34 -14.73 -6.71
C VAL A 188 -12.68 -14.24 -5.30
N ARG A 189 -11.69 -14.08 -4.46
CA ARG A 189 -11.83 -13.64 -3.06
C ARG A 189 -10.97 -12.42 -2.77
N VAL A 190 -11.30 -11.75 -1.67
CA VAL A 190 -10.47 -10.66 -1.13
C VAL A 190 -9.06 -11.18 -0.82
N GLY A 191 -8.04 -10.48 -1.31
CA GLY A 191 -6.64 -10.87 -1.25
C GLY A 191 -6.10 -11.52 -2.52
N ASP A 192 -6.95 -12.04 -3.40
CA ASP A 192 -6.54 -12.64 -4.66
C ASP A 192 -5.96 -11.60 -5.63
N CYS A 193 -5.03 -12.04 -6.46
CA CYS A 193 -4.58 -11.28 -7.61
C CYS A 193 -5.44 -11.62 -8.82
N VAL A 194 -5.86 -10.61 -9.55
CA VAL A 194 -6.62 -10.74 -10.81
C VAL A 194 -5.92 -9.97 -11.92
N ARG A 195 -6.17 -10.35 -13.15
CA ARG A 195 -5.72 -9.61 -14.34
C ARG A 195 -6.92 -8.96 -15.02
N LEU A 196 -6.77 -7.70 -15.40
CA LEU A 196 -7.79 -6.92 -16.07
C LEU A 196 -7.35 -6.55 -17.48
N ASN A 197 -8.20 -6.88 -18.46
CA ASN A 197 -8.13 -6.44 -19.83
C ASN A 197 -9.42 -5.69 -20.15
N TYR A 198 -9.41 -4.37 -20.03
CA TYR A 198 -10.54 -3.52 -20.35
C TYR A 198 -10.12 -2.52 -21.44
N LYS A 199 -10.14 -2.98 -22.67
CA LYS A 199 -9.60 -2.25 -23.85
C LYS A 199 -10.27 -0.91 -24.05
N ARG A 200 -11.58 -0.82 -23.78
CA ARG A 200 -12.37 0.43 -23.91
C ARG A 200 -11.86 1.55 -22.98
N ALA A 201 -11.24 1.19 -21.86
CA ALA A 201 -10.61 2.14 -20.93
C ALA A 201 -9.08 2.20 -21.05
N GLY A 202 -8.49 1.58 -22.08
CA GLY A 202 -7.05 1.54 -22.27
C GLY A 202 -6.30 0.63 -21.28
N ILE A 203 -6.99 -0.32 -20.65
CA ILE A 203 -6.40 -1.24 -19.68
C ILE A 203 -6.02 -2.55 -20.36
N TYR A 204 -4.72 -2.88 -20.32
CA TYR A 204 -4.17 -4.06 -20.97
C TYR A 204 -3.32 -4.86 -19.99
N GLY A 205 -3.84 -5.99 -19.49
CA GLY A 205 -3.10 -6.95 -18.67
C GLY A 205 -2.68 -6.43 -17.29
N ILE A 206 -3.36 -5.43 -16.76
CA ILE A 206 -3.06 -4.90 -15.43
C ILE A 206 -3.37 -5.94 -14.37
N LYS A 207 -2.41 -6.21 -13.50
CA LYS A 207 -2.61 -7.01 -12.30
C LYS A 207 -3.17 -6.13 -11.19
N ALA A 208 -4.22 -6.60 -10.53
CA ALA A 208 -4.83 -5.91 -9.39
C ALA A 208 -5.05 -6.89 -8.24
N LYS A 209 -4.95 -6.40 -7.00
CA LYS A 209 -5.29 -7.16 -5.80
C LYS A 209 -6.73 -6.84 -5.42
N VAL A 210 -7.52 -7.86 -5.14
CA VAL A 210 -8.90 -7.68 -4.67
C VAL A 210 -8.85 -7.23 -3.22
N ILE A 211 -9.31 -6.01 -2.96
CA ILE A 211 -9.32 -5.40 -1.62
C ILE A 211 -10.69 -5.39 -0.98
N SER A 212 -11.74 -5.48 -1.78
CA SER A 212 -13.12 -5.52 -1.31
C SER A 212 -14.00 -6.25 -2.32
N GLN A 213 -15.00 -6.93 -1.85
CA GLN A 213 -15.99 -7.63 -2.68
C GLN A 213 -17.36 -7.55 -2.00
N SER A 214 -18.40 -7.26 -2.77
CA SER A 214 -19.79 -7.38 -2.36
C SER A 214 -20.53 -8.34 -3.28
N ILE A 215 -21.39 -9.17 -2.72
CA ILE A 215 -22.22 -10.12 -3.46
C ILE A 215 -23.67 -9.64 -3.32
N GLU A 216 -24.27 -9.31 -4.45
CA GLU A 216 -25.70 -8.97 -4.53
C GLU A 216 -26.45 -10.23 -5.02
N CYS A 217 -27.45 -10.69 -4.24
CA CYS A 217 -28.31 -11.85 -4.54
C CYS A 217 -29.68 -11.39 -5.03
#